data_af441e7e1fa2ecae5b1252dc401425c1
#
_entry.id   af441e7e1fa2ecae5b1252dc401425c1
#
_cell.length_a   1.000
_cell.length_b   1.000
_cell.length_c   1.000
_cell.angle_alpha   90.00
_cell.angle_beta   90.00
_cell.angle_gamma   90.00
#
_symmetry.space_group_name_H-M   'P 1'
#
loop_
_entity.id
_entity.type
_entity.pdbx_description
1 polymer ?
#
loop_
_entity_poly.entity_id
_entity_poly.type
_entity_poly.pdbx_seq_one_letter_code
_entity_poly.pdbx_strand_id
1 'polypeptide(L)'
;MKIESVNVTVFQYPTRRVSDSAGHSHPGVESMAKMAMLTITADDGAQGFSFAPPEVVRPFVVNTFFRKVLVGQDPFNRERIWQDLNHWQRGSAHQLTERALSFVEQALWDLIGRSLKMPVYKLLGGYRDTVPAYGSTMCGDDLPGGLSTPEEYAAFAEKLVARGYKAIKLHTWMPPISFAPNPKMDIKACAAVREAVGPDIDLMIDGYHWYSRAEALWIGKELEKLNFAWFEEPMEEDSTSSYAWLAENLSIPIVGPESFGGKHHMRAEWVKAGACDILRAGANGVGGITPTMKVAALAESFGMDCEVHGNGAASLAVVGAIRNCRWYERGLLHPFLDYDEPAAYLNSIVDPMDDQGFVHLSQRPGLGEDINFAYIEANTVSHD
;
A
#
# COMPACT_ATOMS: atom_id res chain seq x y z
N MET A 1 18.44 25.32 -5.69
CA MET A 1 18.07 24.12 -6.45
C MET A 1 16.72 24.37 -7.09
N LYS A 2 16.60 24.13 -8.39
CA LYS A 2 15.33 24.19 -9.12
C LYS A 2 15.15 22.92 -9.93
N ILE A 3 13.92 22.49 -10.12
CA ILE A 3 13.61 21.36 -10.99
C ILE A 3 13.87 21.76 -12.44
N GLU A 4 14.76 21.03 -13.11
CA GLU A 4 15.13 21.25 -14.51
C GLU A 4 14.28 20.41 -15.45
N SER A 5 14.05 19.14 -15.10
CA SER A 5 13.29 18.22 -15.95
C SER A 5 12.49 17.19 -15.16
N VAL A 6 11.46 16.65 -15.83
CA VAL A 6 10.65 15.51 -15.39
C VAL A 6 10.52 14.55 -16.55
N ASN A 7 11.03 13.34 -16.42
CA ASN A 7 11.08 12.34 -17.48
C ASN A 7 10.52 11.01 -17.02
N VAL A 8 10.08 10.18 -17.96
CA VAL A 8 9.60 8.82 -17.71
C VAL A 8 10.36 7.85 -18.61
N THR A 9 10.90 6.81 -17.99
CA THR A 9 11.49 5.66 -18.67
C THR A 9 10.60 4.46 -18.45
N VAL A 10 10.04 3.89 -19.50
CA VAL A 10 9.26 2.65 -19.43
C VAL A 10 10.18 1.48 -19.79
N PHE A 11 10.21 0.47 -18.94
CA PHE A 11 11.02 -0.73 -19.12
C PHE A 11 10.20 -2.00 -18.85
N GLN A 12 10.72 -3.15 -19.26
CA GLN A 12 10.13 -4.46 -18.99
C GLN A 12 10.90 -5.20 -17.90
N TYR A 13 10.17 -6.02 -17.12
CA TYR A 13 10.77 -6.89 -16.11
C TYR A 13 9.99 -8.20 -15.98
N PRO A 14 10.65 -9.31 -15.61
CA PRO A 14 9.99 -10.59 -15.41
C PRO A 14 9.13 -10.55 -14.15
N THR A 15 7.95 -11.16 -14.23
CA THR A 15 7.04 -11.32 -13.10
C THR A 15 6.31 -12.65 -13.18
N ARG A 16 5.98 -13.19 -12.02
CA ARG A 16 5.10 -14.35 -11.87
C ARG A 16 3.75 -13.95 -11.24
N ARG A 17 3.47 -12.64 -11.19
CA ARG A 17 2.19 -12.11 -10.74
C ARG A 17 1.32 -11.75 -11.94
N VAL A 18 0.08 -12.17 -11.90
CA VAL A 18 -0.94 -11.82 -12.90
C VAL A 18 -2.11 -11.16 -12.19
N SER A 19 -2.82 -10.27 -12.90
CA SER A 19 -4.06 -9.69 -12.38
C SER A 19 -5.26 -10.37 -13.03
N ASP A 20 -6.28 -10.65 -12.23
CA ASP A 20 -7.57 -11.11 -12.73
C ASP A 20 -8.42 -9.97 -13.30
N SER A 21 -9.65 -10.28 -13.72
CA SER A 21 -10.57 -9.30 -14.29
C SER A 21 -11.10 -8.24 -13.30
N ALA A 22 -10.99 -8.52 -12.00
CA ALA A 22 -11.35 -7.59 -10.93
C ALA A 22 -10.14 -6.79 -10.40
N GLY A 23 -8.91 -7.10 -10.89
CA GLY A 23 -7.69 -6.39 -10.53
C GLY A 23 -6.91 -7.02 -9.37
N HIS A 24 -7.35 -8.17 -8.83
CA HIS A 24 -6.61 -8.87 -7.79
C HIS A 24 -5.34 -9.52 -8.36
N SER A 25 -4.30 -9.58 -7.53
CA SER A 25 -3.05 -10.24 -7.88
C SER A 25 -3.07 -11.71 -7.49
N HIS A 26 -2.65 -12.56 -8.42
CA HIS A 26 -2.52 -14.00 -8.25
C HIS A 26 -1.17 -14.50 -8.77
N PRO A 27 -0.69 -15.68 -8.32
CA PRO A 27 0.47 -16.30 -8.92
C PRO A 27 0.15 -16.76 -10.35
N GLY A 28 1.13 -16.65 -11.25
CA GLY A 28 0.98 -17.07 -12.64
C GLY A 28 2.28 -17.60 -13.22
N VAL A 29 2.24 -17.95 -14.50
CA VAL A 29 3.45 -18.28 -15.26
C VAL A 29 4.30 -17.02 -15.44
N GLU A 30 5.62 -17.20 -15.50
CA GLU A 30 6.52 -16.08 -15.74
C GLU A 30 6.18 -15.35 -17.04
N SER A 31 6.09 -14.04 -16.96
CA SER A 31 5.74 -13.15 -18.06
C SER A 31 6.50 -11.82 -17.91
N MET A 32 6.56 -11.03 -18.99
CA MET A 32 7.16 -9.70 -18.93
C MET A 32 6.10 -8.64 -18.65
N ALA A 33 6.21 -7.97 -17.52
CA ALA A 33 5.42 -6.80 -17.19
C ALA A 33 6.16 -5.50 -17.56
N LYS A 34 5.42 -4.38 -17.60
CA LYS A 34 5.99 -3.05 -17.81
C LYS A 34 5.94 -2.25 -16.52
N MET A 35 7.00 -1.48 -16.28
CA MET A 35 7.10 -0.50 -15.20
C MET A 35 7.59 0.83 -15.78
N ALA A 36 7.12 1.92 -15.22
CA ALA A 36 7.63 3.25 -15.50
C ALA A 36 8.46 3.76 -14.33
N MET A 37 9.65 4.25 -14.58
CA MET A 37 10.45 5.03 -13.65
C MET A 37 10.26 6.50 -13.96
N LEU A 38 9.64 7.23 -13.05
CA LEU A 38 9.57 8.69 -13.09
C LEU A 38 10.85 9.26 -12.51
N THR A 39 11.51 10.15 -13.24
CA THR A 39 12.75 10.81 -12.82
C THR A 39 12.54 12.33 -12.77
N ILE A 40 12.81 12.95 -11.63
CA ILE A 40 12.87 14.41 -11.47
C ILE A 40 14.32 14.80 -11.32
N THR A 41 14.81 15.69 -12.20
CA THR A 41 16.20 16.16 -12.17
C THR A 41 16.22 17.65 -11.81
N ALA A 42 17.10 18.02 -10.88
CA ALA A 42 17.36 19.40 -10.49
C ALA A 42 18.54 20.02 -11.27
N ASP A 43 18.64 21.35 -11.25
CA ASP A 43 19.65 22.16 -11.94
C ASP A 43 21.09 21.93 -11.43
N ASP A 44 21.25 21.30 -10.27
CA ASP A 44 22.55 20.87 -9.72
C ASP A 44 22.89 19.40 -10.02
N GLY A 45 22.08 18.73 -10.84
CA GLY A 45 22.23 17.33 -11.23
C GLY A 45 21.67 16.30 -10.26
N ALA A 46 21.11 16.72 -9.12
CA ALA A 46 20.44 15.80 -8.20
C ALA A 46 19.20 15.21 -8.85
N GLN A 47 18.93 13.93 -8.57
CA GLN A 47 17.80 13.20 -9.13
C GLN A 47 16.98 12.51 -8.05
N GLY A 48 15.67 12.43 -8.26
CA GLY A 48 14.75 11.64 -7.47
C GLY A 48 13.90 10.74 -8.35
N PHE A 49 13.52 9.58 -7.82
CA PHE A 49 12.90 8.50 -8.57
C PHE A 49 11.63 8.00 -7.87
N SER A 50 10.70 7.50 -8.68
CA SER A 50 9.60 6.65 -8.21
C SER A 50 9.20 5.67 -9.31
N PHE A 51 8.61 4.53 -8.91
CA PHE A 51 8.16 3.49 -9.83
C PHE A 51 6.64 3.44 -9.85
N ALA A 52 6.06 3.44 -11.05
CA ALA A 52 4.61 3.44 -11.26
C ALA A 52 4.20 2.52 -12.42
N PRO A 53 2.97 2.01 -12.43
CA PRO A 53 2.41 1.44 -13.67
C PRO A 53 2.41 2.50 -14.79
N PRO A 54 2.82 2.14 -16.03
CA PRO A 54 2.97 3.11 -17.12
C PRO A 54 1.67 3.88 -17.44
N GLU A 55 0.52 3.24 -17.27
CA GLU A 55 -0.79 3.86 -17.47
C GLU A 55 -1.10 5.01 -16.50
N VAL A 56 -0.44 5.05 -15.34
CA VAL A 56 -0.61 6.10 -14.33
C VAL A 56 0.21 7.35 -14.68
N VAL A 57 1.43 7.16 -15.21
CA VAL A 57 2.37 8.24 -15.55
C VAL A 57 2.56 8.37 -17.06
N ARG A 58 1.47 8.32 -17.80
CA ARG A 58 1.46 8.43 -19.27
C ARG A 58 2.09 9.74 -19.74
N PRO A 59 2.67 9.78 -20.96
CA PRO A 59 3.23 11.00 -21.54
C PRO A 59 2.31 12.21 -21.46
N PHE A 60 1.01 12.01 -21.71
CA PHE A 60 0.03 13.09 -21.56
C PHE A 60 -0.01 13.68 -20.15
N VAL A 61 -0.01 12.84 -19.10
CA VAL A 61 -0.04 13.29 -17.69
C VAL A 61 1.24 14.04 -17.36
N VAL A 62 2.37 13.50 -17.76
CA VAL A 62 3.70 14.11 -17.51
C VAL A 62 3.81 15.46 -18.20
N ASN A 63 3.53 15.53 -19.50
CA ASN A 63 3.67 16.76 -20.30
C ASN A 63 2.65 17.83 -19.93
N THR A 64 1.41 17.41 -19.65
CA THR A 64 0.32 18.35 -19.42
C THR A 64 0.31 18.90 -18.00
N PHE A 65 0.64 18.07 -17.03
CA PHE A 65 0.53 18.43 -15.61
C PHE A 65 1.89 18.52 -14.93
N PHE A 66 2.68 17.43 -14.92
CA PHE A 66 3.90 17.39 -14.11
C PHE A 66 4.93 18.43 -14.57
N ARG A 67 5.33 18.41 -15.84
CA ARG A 67 6.33 19.36 -16.37
C ARG A 67 5.90 20.80 -16.19
N LYS A 68 4.63 21.11 -16.44
CA LYS A 68 4.12 22.49 -16.33
C LYS A 68 4.12 23.03 -14.89
N VAL A 69 3.87 22.17 -13.93
CA VAL A 69 3.82 22.59 -12.52
C VAL A 69 5.20 22.56 -11.88
N LEU A 70 6.02 21.56 -12.21
CA LEU A 70 7.26 21.30 -11.49
C LEU A 70 8.47 22.09 -12.04
N VAL A 71 8.63 22.17 -13.37
CA VAL A 71 9.83 22.76 -13.97
C VAL A 71 9.98 24.22 -13.55
N GLY A 72 11.19 24.56 -13.08
CA GLY A 72 11.52 25.89 -12.53
C GLY A 72 11.14 26.10 -11.07
N GLN A 73 10.40 25.19 -10.44
CA GLN A 73 10.08 25.27 -9.01
C GLN A 73 11.26 24.81 -8.13
N ASP A 74 11.28 25.30 -6.91
CA ASP A 74 12.15 24.77 -5.86
C ASP A 74 11.48 23.52 -5.26
N PRO A 75 12.10 22.31 -5.35
CA PRO A 75 11.52 21.08 -4.83
C PRO A 75 11.26 21.12 -3.32
N PHE A 76 11.95 21.98 -2.56
CA PHE A 76 11.68 22.15 -1.14
C PHE A 76 10.32 22.81 -0.86
N ASN A 77 9.74 23.53 -1.82
CA ASN A 77 8.37 24.05 -1.74
C ASN A 77 7.32 22.95 -2.06
N ARG A 78 7.59 21.75 -1.64
CA ARG A 78 6.84 20.51 -1.91
C ARG A 78 5.35 20.63 -1.60
N GLU A 79 4.98 21.22 -0.46
CA GLU A 79 3.58 21.42 -0.10
C GLU A 79 2.85 22.29 -1.14
N ARG A 80 3.48 23.36 -1.60
CA ARG A 80 2.93 24.23 -2.64
C ARG A 80 2.78 23.48 -3.96
N ILE A 81 3.82 22.75 -4.39
CA ILE A 81 3.79 21.95 -5.61
C ILE A 81 2.64 20.93 -5.53
N TRP A 82 2.49 20.27 -4.38
CA TRP A 82 1.41 19.30 -4.18
C TRP A 82 0.03 19.98 -4.27
N GLN A 83 -0.16 21.15 -3.65
CA GLN A 83 -1.41 21.91 -3.72
C GLN A 83 -1.74 22.35 -5.16
N ASP A 84 -0.74 22.80 -5.91
CA ASP A 84 -0.91 23.19 -7.31
C ASP A 84 -1.37 21.97 -8.16
N LEU A 85 -0.71 20.83 -8.02
CA LEU A 85 -1.11 19.59 -8.69
C LEU A 85 -2.50 19.12 -8.25
N ASN A 86 -2.80 19.16 -6.95
CA ASN A 86 -4.10 18.82 -6.40
C ASN A 86 -5.21 19.72 -6.96
N HIS A 87 -4.95 21.00 -7.12
CA HIS A 87 -5.88 21.93 -7.74
C HIS A 87 -6.19 21.54 -9.20
N TRP A 88 -5.18 21.13 -9.95
CA TRP A 88 -5.34 20.69 -11.34
C TRP A 88 -6.16 19.40 -11.50
N GLN A 89 -6.27 18.55 -10.48
CA GLN A 89 -7.07 17.33 -10.55
C GLN A 89 -8.51 17.62 -10.97
N ARG A 90 -9.13 18.65 -10.41
CA ARG A 90 -10.53 19.02 -10.73
C ARG A 90 -10.73 19.35 -12.21
N GLY A 91 -9.75 20.03 -12.83
CA GLY A 91 -9.82 20.42 -14.25
C GLY A 91 -9.25 19.37 -15.20
N SER A 92 -8.74 18.25 -14.70
CA SER A 92 -8.04 17.25 -15.52
C SER A 92 -8.95 16.22 -16.20
N ALA A 93 -10.28 16.29 -16.00
CA ALA A 93 -11.23 15.27 -16.45
C ALA A 93 -10.78 13.85 -16.05
N HIS A 94 -10.39 13.68 -14.79
CA HIS A 94 -9.88 12.44 -14.18
C HIS A 94 -8.57 11.89 -14.76
N GLN A 95 -7.86 12.67 -15.60
CA GLN A 95 -6.55 12.25 -16.13
C GLN A 95 -5.44 12.31 -15.10
N LEU A 96 -5.46 13.31 -14.21
CA LEU A 96 -4.55 13.42 -13.07
C LEU A 96 -5.18 12.75 -11.84
N THR A 97 -4.93 11.46 -11.69
CA THR A 97 -5.48 10.66 -10.59
C THR A 97 -4.72 10.89 -9.28
N GLU A 98 -5.28 10.47 -8.15
CA GLU A 98 -4.57 10.47 -6.86
C GLU A 98 -3.33 9.58 -6.89
N ARG A 99 -3.38 8.45 -7.60
CA ARG A 99 -2.20 7.60 -7.83
C ARG A 99 -1.11 8.33 -8.60
N ALA A 100 -1.46 9.07 -9.67
CA ALA A 100 -0.47 9.86 -10.41
C ALA A 100 0.17 10.94 -9.53
N LEU A 101 -0.64 11.61 -8.70
CA LEU A 101 -0.12 12.54 -7.69
C LEU A 101 0.83 11.86 -6.72
N SER A 102 0.51 10.65 -6.26
CA SER A 102 1.34 9.90 -5.32
C SER A 102 2.74 9.66 -5.86
N PHE A 103 2.87 9.20 -7.09
CA PHE A 103 4.18 8.87 -7.65
C PHE A 103 5.05 10.10 -7.94
N VAL A 104 4.48 11.20 -8.43
CA VAL A 104 5.27 12.42 -8.60
C VAL A 104 5.73 13.01 -7.26
N GLU A 105 4.91 12.91 -6.24
CA GLU A 105 5.23 13.39 -4.90
C GLU A 105 6.29 12.52 -4.21
N GLN A 106 6.26 11.22 -4.42
CA GLN A 106 7.31 10.31 -3.97
C GLN A 106 8.66 10.62 -4.63
N ALA A 107 8.69 10.86 -5.94
CA ALA A 107 9.92 11.27 -6.65
C ALA A 107 10.46 12.61 -6.13
N LEU A 108 9.59 13.56 -5.75
CA LEU A 108 9.99 14.81 -5.10
C LEU A 108 10.63 14.55 -3.73
N TRP A 109 10.04 13.70 -2.91
CA TRP A 109 10.62 13.33 -1.62
C TRP A 109 11.96 12.61 -1.78
N ASP A 110 12.06 11.70 -2.76
CA ASP A 110 13.30 10.99 -3.05
C ASP A 110 14.41 11.99 -3.47
N LEU A 111 14.10 12.94 -4.36
CA LEU A 111 15.01 14.02 -4.75
C LEU A 111 15.51 14.80 -3.55
N ILE A 112 14.61 15.24 -2.67
CA ILE A 112 14.97 16.01 -1.47
C ILE A 112 15.87 15.19 -0.55
N GLY A 113 15.49 13.94 -0.29
CA GLY A 113 16.27 13.05 0.56
C GLY A 113 17.66 12.79 0.00
N ARG A 114 17.77 12.54 -1.30
CA ARG A 114 19.06 12.33 -1.99
C ARG A 114 19.93 13.60 -1.97
N SER A 115 19.34 14.76 -2.23
CA SER A 115 20.06 16.05 -2.18
C SER A 115 20.62 16.34 -0.79
N LEU A 116 19.86 16.04 0.25
CA LEU A 116 20.27 16.25 1.64
C LEU A 116 21.10 15.07 2.19
N LYS A 117 21.29 14.01 1.41
CA LYS A 117 21.96 12.76 1.82
C LYS A 117 21.33 12.15 3.09
N MET A 118 20.01 12.20 3.18
CA MET A 118 19.24 11.70 4.31
C MET A 118 18.08 10.79 3.86
N PRO A 119 17.76 9.73 4.63
CA PRO A 119 16.54 8.96 4.40
C PRO A 119 15.29 9.83 4.59
N VAL A 120 14.28 9.61 3.75
CA VAL A 120 13.03 10.39 3.79
C VAL A 120 12.34 10.27 5.15
N TYR A 121 12.28 9.08 5.76
CA TYR A 121 11.63 8.94 7.05
C TYR A 121 12.28 9.79 8.17
N LYS A 122 13.59 10.03 8.12
CA LYS A 122 14.26 10.97 9.03
C LYS A 122 13.85 12.42 8.77
N LEU A 123 13.68 12.79 7.50
CA LEU A 123 13.19 14.14 7.13
C LEU A 123 11.73 14.37 7.57
N LEU A 124 10.94 13.31 7.63
CA LEU A 124 9.56 13.34 8.10
C LEU A 124 9.41 13.40 9.63
N GLY A 125 10.52 13.19 10.36
CA GLY A 125 10.55 13.26 11.82
C GLY A 125 11.18 12.06 12.52
N GLY A 126 11.25 10.89 11.87
CA GLY A 126 11.99 9.71 12.33
C GLY A 126 11.58 9.21 13.71
N TYR A 127 10.48 8.48 13.79
CA TYR A 127 10.01 7.89 15.05
C TYR A 127 10.69 6.56 15.40
N ARG A 128 10.94 5.71 14.37
CA ARG A 128 11.54 4.37 14.55
C ARG A 128 12.44 3.99 13.38
N ASP A 129 13.40 3.09 13.62
CA ASP A 129 14.29 2.53 12.59
C ASP A 129 13.89 1.07 12.23
N THR A 130 13.02 0.46 13.02
CA THR A 130 12.46 -0.88 12.79
C THR A 130 10.97 -0.90 13.08
N VAL A 131 10.23 -1.75 12.41
CA VAL A 131 8.78 -1.90 12.59
C VAL A 131 8.38 -3.38 12.47
N PRO A 132 7.50 -3.90 13.34
CA PRO A 132 6.97 -5.24 13.15
C PRO A 132 6.10 -5.29 11.90
N ALA A 133 6.20 -6.40 11.15
CA ALA A 133 5.40 -6.61 9.94
C ALA A 133 4.26 -7.60 10.16
N TYR A 134 3.14 -7.37 9.48
CA TYR A 134 2.18 -8.43 9.22
C TYR A 134 2.34 -8.98 7.81
N GLY A 135 2.11 -10.30 7.66
CA GLY A 135 2.03 -10.94 6.37
C GLY A 135 0.63 -10.76 5.78
N SER A 136 0.51 -9.99 4.69
CA SER A 136 -0.75 -9.80 3.95
C SER A 136 -0.82 -10.85 2.84
N THR A 137 -1.80 -11.76 2.88
CA THR A 137 -1.93 -12.82 1.86
C THR A 137 -2.49 -12.24 0.55
N MET A 138 -2.25 -12.91 -0.57
CA MET A 138 -3.07 -12.71 -1.78
C MET A 138 -4.51 -13.16 -1.51
N CYS A 139 -5.43 -12.75 -2.40
CA CYS A 139 -6.79 -13.28 -2.41
C CYS A 139 -6.76 -14.79 -2.65
N GLY A 140 -7.79 -15.47 -2.14
CA GLY A 140 -7.98 -16.89 -2.37
C GLY A 140 -8.06 -17.23 -3.85
N ASP A 141 -7.59 -18.40 -4.19
CA ASP A 141 -7.54 -18.93 -5.56
C ASP A 141 -8.20 -20.32 -5.65
N ASP A 142 -8.07 -20.96 -6.79
CA ASP A 142 -8.50 -22.33 -7.05
C ASP A 142 -7.33 -23.28 -7.36
N LEU A 143 -6.10 -22.86 -6.98
CA LEU A 143 -4.86 -23.58 -7.28
C LEU A 143 -4.56 -24.59 -6.15
N PRO A 144 -4.49 -25.91 -6.43
CA PRO A 144 -4.09 -26.88 -5.40
C PRO A 144 -2.71 -26.57 -4.81
N GLY A 145 -2.63 -26.50 -3.48
CA GLY A 145 -1.42 -26.09 -2.74
C GLY A 145 -1.22 -24.58 -2.66
N GLY A 146 -2.13 -23.78 -3.22
CA GLY A 146 -2.20 -22.33 -3.14
C GLY A 146 -2.98 -21.86 -1.91
N LEU A 147 -4.02 -21.04 -2.15
CA LEU A 147 -4.95 -20.53 -1.14
C LEU A 147 -6.39 -20.92 -1.50
N SER A 148 -6.60 -22.22 -1.83
CA SER A 148 -7.85 -22.71 -2.40
C SER A 148 -8.80 -23.33 -1.38
N THR A 149 -8.31 -23.66 -0.17
CA THR A 149 -9.11 -24.24 0.91
C THR A 149 -8.76 -23.65 2.28
N PRO A 150 -9.64 -23.72 3.29
CA PRO A 150 -9.33 -23.33 4.66
C PRO A 150 -8.06 -23.97 5.23
N GLU A 151 -7.83 -25.24 4.91
CA GLU A 151 -6.67 -26.01 5.36
C GLU A 151 -5.37 -25.50 4.70
N GLU A 152 -5.42 -25.10 3.45
CA GLU A 152 -4.27 -24.50 2.75
C GLU A 152 -3.94 -23.11 3.29
N TYR A 153 -4.95 -22.28 3.64
CA TYR A 153 -4.73 -21.03 4.38
C TYR A 153 -4.05 -21.29 5.72
N ALA A 154 -4.52 -22.27 6.48
CA ALA A 154 -3.93 -22.65 7.77
C ALA A 154 -2.46 -23.07 7.60
N ALA A 155 -2.18 -23.98 6.66
CA ALA A 155 -0.83 -24.45 6.37
C ALA A 155 0.11 -23.33 5.89
N PHE A 156 -0.41 -22.35 5.15
CA PHE A 156 0.38 -21.19 4.75
C PHE A 156 0.64 -20.24 5.94
N ALA A 157 -0.35 -19.99 6.78
CA ALA A 157 -0.21 -19.20 7.98
C ALA A 157 0.85 -19.77 8.94
N GLU A 158 0.93 -21.09 9.13
CA GLU A 158 2.00 -21.74 9.90
C GLU A 158 3.39 -21.45 9.32
N LYS A 159 3.53 -21.47 8.00
CA LYS A 159 4.80 -21.09 7.32
C LYS A 159 5.17 -19.63 7.57
N LEU A 160 4.19 -18.72 7.54
CA LEU A 160 4.42 -17.30 7.83
C LEU A 160 4.86 -17.09 9.29
N VAL A 161 4.22 -17.77 10.23
CA VAL A 161 4.65 -17.73 11.65
C VAL A 161 6.07 -18.30 11.81
N ALA A 162 6.38 -19.42 11.16
CA ALA A 162 7.73 -20.00 11.16
C ALA A 162 8.78 -19.07 10.54
N ARG A 163 8.39 -18.21 9.54
CA ARG A 163 9.25 -17.17 8.95
C ARG A 163 9.50 -15.99 9.92
N GLY A 164 8.70 -15.86 10.98
CA GLY A 164 8.86 -14.80 11.99
C GLY A 164 7.69 -13.84 12.11
N TYR A 165 6.69 -13.89 11.22
CA TYR A 165 5.52 -13.00 11.31
C TYR A 165 4.77 -13.18 12.63
N LYS A 166 4.43 -12.05 13.26
CA LYS A 166 3.64 -12.00 14.52
C LYS A 166 2.19 -11.61 14.25
N ALA A 167 1.89 -11.25 13.02
CA ALA A 167 0.54 -10.91 12.59
C ALA A 167 0.33 -11.33 11.13
N ILE A 168 -0.90 -11.68 10.77
CA ILE A 168 -1.27 -12.11 9.42
C ILE A 168 -2.61 -11.48 9.06
N LYS A 169 -2.68 -10.83 7.89
CA LYS A 169 -3.93 -10.34 7.29
C LYS A 169 -4.35 -11.27 6.16
N LEU A 170 -5.56 -11.76 6.26
CA LEU A 170 -6.15 -12.64 5.25
C LEU A 170 -6.95 -11.80 4.25
N HIS A 171 -6.77 -12.10 2.96
CA HIS A 171 -7.75 -11.85 1.92
C HIS A 171 -8.32 -13.21 1.53
N THR A 172 -9.63 -13.37 1.64
CA THR A 172 -10.28 -14.64 1.32
C THR A 172 -10.67 -14.67 -0.16
N TRP A 173 -11.62 -15.52 -0.52
CA TRP A 173 -12.02 -15.67 -1.92
C TRP A 173 -12.90 -14.51 -2.37
N MET A 174 -12.53 -13.91 -3.50
CA MET A 174 -13.21 -12.80 -4.12
C MET A 174 -13.64 -13.16 -5.54
N PRO A 175 -14.68 -12.53 -6.12
CA PRO A 175 -14.93 -12.65 -7.54
C PRO A 175 -13.67 -12.29 -8.35
N PRO A 176 -13.33 -12.99 -9.45
CA PRO A 176 -14.19 -13.87 -10.22
C PRO A 176 -14.22 -15.34 -9.79
N ILE A 177 -13.72 -15.71 -8.61
CA ILE A 177 -13.84 -17.08 -8.10
C ILE A 177 -15.33 -17.44 -8.02
N SER A 178 -15.71 -18.56 -8.63
CA SER A 178 -17.11 -18.90 -8.96
C SER A 178 -18.06 -19.00 -7.78
N PHE A 179 -17.56 -19.29 -6.58
CA PHE A 179 -18.35 -19.39 -5.35
C PHE A 179 -18.26 -18.14 -4.45
N ALA A 180 -17.43 -17.16 -4.82
CA ALA A 180 -17.24 -15.94 -4.04
C ALA A 180 -18.23 -14.83 -4.46
N PRO A 181 -18.59 -13.92 -3.54
CA PRO A 181 -18.24 -13.98 -2.12
C PRO A 181 -18.96 -15.09 -1.37
N ASN A 182 -18.30 -15.70 -0.37
CA ASN A 182 -18.88 -16.76 0.44
C ASN A 182 -18.54 -16.58 1.94
N PRO A 183 -19.28 -15.74 2.66
CA PRO A 183 -19.00 -15.41 4.05
C PRO A 183 -18.79 -16.61 4.98
N LYS A 184 -19.52 -17.73 4.73
CA LYS A 184 -19.38 -18.93 5.55
C LYS A 184 -18.06 -19.66 5.29
N MET A 185 -17.60 -19.66 4.05
CA MET A 185 -16.31 -20.25 3.69
C MET A 185 -15.17 -19.39 4.21
N ASP A 186 -15.31 -18.06 4.12
CA ASP A 186 -14.33 -17.09 4.61
C ASP A 186 -14.11 -17.24 6.12
N ILE A 187 -15.20 -17.37 6.90
CA ILE A 187 -15.09 -17.64 8.35
C ILE A 187 -14.49 -19.02 8.65
N LYS A 188 -14.72 -20.04 7.81
CA LYS A 188 -14.03 -21.33 7.98
C LYS A 188 -12.52 -21.18 7.79
N ALA A 189 -12.06 -20.42 6.80
CA ALA A 189 -10.65 -20.14 6.61
C ALA A 189 -10.08 -19.38 7.82
N CYS A 190 -10.76 -18.35 8.29
CA CYS A 190 -10.37 -17.58 9.49
C CYS A 190 -10.24 -18.49 10.74
N ALA A 191 -11.20 -19.41 10.93
CA ALA A 191 -11.19 -20.35 12.04
C ALA A 191 -10.04 -21.36 11.93
N ALA A 192 -9.82 -21.94 10.74
CA ALA A 192 -8.72 -22.87 10.48
C ALA A 192 -7.34 -22.20 10.73
N VAL A 193 -7.17 -20.98 10.26
CA VAL A 193 -5.94 -20.20 10.51
C VAL A 193 -5.76 -19.94 12.01
N ARG A 194 -6.82 -19.49 12.72
CA ARG A 194 -6.73 -19.26 14.18
C ARG A 194 -6.36 -20.51 14.95
N GLU A 195 -6.94 -21.66 14.58
CA GLU A 195 -6.62 -22.96 15.19
C GLU A 195 -5.15 -23.34 14.97
N ALA A 196 -4.64 -23.14 13.74
CA ALA A 196 -3.28 -23.50 13.37
C ALA A 196 -2.22 -22.62 14.02
N VAL A 197 -2.42 -21.30 14.07
CA VAL A 197 -1.38 -20.38 14.57
C VAL A 197 -1.49 -20.06 16.07
N GLY A 198 -2.58 -20.48 16.72
CA GLY A 198 -2.79 -20.26 18.16
C GLY A 198 -3.21 -18.81 18.50
N PRO A 199 -3.37 -18.50 19.80
CA PRO A 199 -3.95 -17.24 20.25
C PRO A 199 -2.98 -16.04 20.22
N ASP A 200 -1.68 -16.27 20.13
CA ASP A 200 -0.65 -15.24 20.28
C ASP A 200 -0.31 -14.49 18.98
N ILE A 201 -0.83 -14.94 17.86
CA ILE A 201 -0.67 -14.29 16.56
C ILE A 201 -1.86 -13.35 16.32
N ASP A 202 -1.57 -12.08 16.04
CA ASP A 202 -2.59 -11.12 15.64
C ASP A 202 -3.12 -11.47 14.24
N LEU A 203 -4.42 -11.71 14.13
CA LEU A 203 -5.07 -12.01 12.85
C LEU A 203 -5.98 -10.87 12.44
N MET A 204 -5.95 -10.54 11.17
CA MET A 204 -6.79 -9.54 10.56
C MET A 204 -7.44 -10.12 9.30
N ILE A 205 -8.55 -9.53 8.90
CA ILE A 205 -9.18 -9.83 7.60
C ILE A 205 -9.46 -8.56 6.85
N ASP A 206 -9.22 -8.64 5.55
CA ASP A 206 -9.61 -7.64 4.57
C ASP A 206 -10.78 -8.21 3.75
N GLY A 207 -11.93 -7.55 3.84
CA GLY A 207 -13.16 -7.95 3.17
C GLY A 207 -13.22 -7.52 1.72
N TYR A 208 -12.26 -6.71 1.28
CA TYR A 208 -12.14 -6.19 -0.09
C TYR A 208 -13.48 -5.64 -0.63
N HIS A 209 -14.27 -4.99 0.24
CA HIS A 209 -15.57 -4.33 -0.01
C HIS A 209 -16.71 -5.18 -0.60
N TRP A 210 -16.60 -6.51 -0.59
CA TRP A 210 -17.55 -7.40 -1.27
C TRP A 210 -18.79 -7.79 -0.47
N TYR A 211 -18.81 -7.57 0.85
CA TYR A 211 -19.95 -8.03 1.66
C TYR A 211 -21.08 -7.01 1.70
N SER A 212 -22.31 -7.53 1.71
CA SER A 212 -23.46 -6.71 2.05
C SER A 212 -23.41 -6.28 3.53
N ARG A 213 -24.17 -5.25 3.88
CA ARG A 213 -24.25 -4.73 5.25
C ARG A 213 -24.62 -5.82 6.28
N ALA A 214 -25.51 -6.76 5.92
CA ALA A 214 -25.93 -7.86 6.80
C ALA A 214 -24.84 -8.91 6.94
N GLU A 215 -24.13 -9.24 5.85
CA GLU A 215 -23.01 -10.17 5.86
C GLU A 215 -21.83 -9.59 6.64
N ALA A 216 -21.48 -8.33 6.45
CA ALA A 216 -20.42 -7.65 7.19
C ALA A 216 -20.66 -7.69 8.71
N LEU A 217 -21.89 -7.45 9.16
CA LEU A 217 -22.24 -7.59 10.57
C LEU A 217 -22.09 -9.03 11.07
N TRP A 218 -22.57 -10.00 10.28
CA TRP A 218 -22.46 -11.41 10.67
C TRP A 218 -21.00 -11.86 10.73
N ILE A 219 -20.20 -11.54 9.69
CA ILE A 219 -18.77 -11.84 9.65
C ILE A 219 -18.06 -11.20 10.86
N GLY A 220 -18.29 -9.90 11.11
CA GLY A 220 -17.68 -9.20 12.23
C GLY A 220 -17.96 -9.90 13.56
N LYS A 221 -19.21 -10.37 13.80
CA LYS A 221 -19.55 -11.14 15.00
C LYS A 221 -18.85 -12.51 15.08
N GLU A 222 -18.57 -13.17 13.98
CA GLU A 222 -17.80 -14.40 13.98
C GLU A 222 -16.29 -14.12 14.21
N LEU A 223 -15.75 -13.04 13.63
CA LEU A 223 -14.37 -12.62 13.84
C LEU A 223 -14.08 -12.22 15.30
N GLU A 224 -15.06 -11.60 16.00
CA GLU A 224 -14.97 -11.33 17.43
C GLU A 224 -14.74 -12.61 18.25
N LYS A 225 -15.45 -13.71 17.93
CA LYS A 225 -15.28 -15.03 18.58
C LYS A 225 -13.90 -15.63 18.32
N LEU A 226 -13.31 -15.33 17.17
CA LEU A 226 -11.98 -15.78 16.75
C LEU A 226 -10.85 -14.86 17.23
N ASN A 227 -11.17 -13.80 17.97
CA ASN A 227 -10.22 -12.79 18.46
C ASN A 227 -9.34 -12.20 17.34
N PHE A 228 -9.98 -11.75 16.25
CA PHE A 228 -9.32 -11.00 15.20
C PHE A 228 -9.05 -9.57 15.64
N ALA A 229 -7.93 -9.00 15.22
CA ALA A 229 -7.47 -7.67 15.62
C ALA A 229 -8.24 -6.54 14.93
N TRP A 230 -8.61 -6.73 13.66
CA TRP A 230 -9.47 -5.79 12.92
C TRP A 230 -10.16 -6.44 11.72
N PHE A 231 -11.19 -5.74 11.23
CA PHE A 231 -11.92 -6.03 10.00
C PHE A 231 -11.79 -4.83 9.05
N GLU A 232 -11.08 -5.03 7.94
CA GLU A 232 -10.75 -4.02 6.94
C GLU A 232 -11.71 -4.11 5.75
N GLU A 233 -12.10 -2.98 5.21
CA GLU A 233 -12.95 -2.83 4.01
C GLU A 233 -14.11 -3.85 3.90
N PRO A 234 -14.96 -4.02 4.94
CA PRO A 234 -16.02 -5.03 4.90
C PRO A 234 -17.04 -4.82 3.78
N MET A 235 -17.28 -3.59 3.37
CA MET A 235 -18.32 -3.19 2.41
C MET A 235 -17.78 -2.11 1.47
N GLU A 236 -18.54 -1.81 0.40
CA GLU A 236 -18.26 -0.60 -0.40
C GLU A 236 -18.16 0.65 0.46
N GLU A 237 -17.10 1.42 0.26
CA GLU A 237 -16.77 2.59 1.09
C GLU A 237 -17.63 3.83 0.77
N ASP A 238 -18.46 3.79 -0.24
CA ASP A 238 -19.34 4.90 -0.64
C ASP A 238 -20.36 5.30 0.45
N SER A 239 -20.66 4.39 1.37
CA SER A 239 -21.67 4.62 2.41
C SER A 239 -21.05 4.79 3.80
N THR A 240 -20.55 5.99 4.11
CA THR A 240 -20.05 6.35 5.45
C THR A 240 -21.04 6.01 6.58
N SER A 241 -22.35 6.20 6.34
CA SER A 241 -23.38 5.87 7.34
C SER A 241 -23.55 4.37 7.59
N SER A 242 -23.29 3.52 6.59
CA SER A 242 -23.28 2.06 6.78
C SER A 242 -22.07 1.61 7.58
N TYR A 243 -20.92 2.24 7.37
CA TYR A 243 -19.71 2.00 8.17
C TYR A 243 -19.88 2.47 9.61
N ALA A 244 -20.42 3.67 9.85
CA ALA A 244 -20.73 4.17 11.19
C ALA A 244 -21.68 3.22 11.93
N TRP A 245 -22.74 2.76 11.25
CA TRP A 245 -23.62 1.75 11.80
C TRP A 245 -22.92 0.43 12.10
N LEU A 246 -22.00 -0.03 11.24
CA LEU A 246 -21.27 -1.27 11.46
C LEU A 246 -20.33 -1.15 12.67
N ALA A 247 -19.56 -0.06 12.76
CA ALA A 247 -18.65 0.22 13.87
C ALA A 247 -19.42 0.33 15.22
N GLU A 248 -20.64 0.89 15.21
CA GLU A 248 -21.49 0.97 16.42
C GLU A 248 -22.01 -0.41 16.87
N ASN A 249 -22.13 -1.39 15.97
CA ASN A 249 -22.69 -2.72 16.25
C ASN A 249 -21.65 -3.83 16.41
N LEU A 250 -20.37 -3.54 16.21
CA LEU A 250 -19.25 -4.46 16.39
C LEU A 250 -18.32 -3.99 17.50
N SER A 251 -17.61 -4.92 18.12
CA SER A 251 -16.51 -4.64 19.05
C SER A 251 -15.13 -4.88 18.42
N ILE A 252 -15.07 -5.62 17.31
CA ILE A 252 -13.86 -5.70 16.51
C ILE A 252 -13.63 -4.36 15.82
N PRO A 253 -12.41 -3.79 15.86
CA PRO A 253 -12.09 -2.55 15.18
C PRO A 253 -12.34 -2.62 13.66
N ILE A 254 -12.98 -1.59 13.12
CA ILE A 254 -13.17 -1.38 11.68
C ILE A 254 -12.05 -0.51 11.16
N VAL A 255 -11.36 -0.98 10.13
CA VAL A 255 -10.29 -0.25 9.44
C VAL A 255 -10.84 0.31 8.12
N GLY A 256 -10.60 1.58 7.88
CA GLY A 256 -10.98 2.27 6.64
C GLY A 256 -10.91 3.80 6.77
N PRO A 257 -11.26 4.56 5.71
CA PRO A 257 -11.40 4.06 4.35
C PRO A 257 -10.03 3.90 3.68
N GLU A 258 -9.90 2.91 2.83
CA GLU A 258 -8.68 2.69 2.05
C GLU A 258 -8.79 3.27 0.65
N SER A 259 -9.71 2.73 -0.14
CA SER A 259 -9.86 3.01 -1.57
C SER A 259 -10.69 4.26 -1.84
N PHE A 260 -11.45 4.72 -0.87
CA PHE A 260 -12.27 5.92 -1.00
C PHE A 260 -11.42 7.18 -1.23
N GLY A 261 -11.70 7.91 -2.28
CA GLY A 261 -10.98 9.13 -2.66
C GLY A 261 -11.06 10.25 -1.61
N GLY A 262 -10.50 11.42 -1.94
CA GLY A 262 -10.65 12.65 -1.14
C GLY A 262 -9.61 12.86 -0.05
N LYS A 263 -8.56 12.03 -0.02
CA LYS A 263 -7.35 12.26 0.81
C LYS A 263 -7.69 12.43 2.31
N HIS A 264 -6.97 13.30 3.01
CA HIS A 264 -7.21 13.59 4.43
C HIS A 264 -8.54 14.29 4.71
N HIS A 265 -9.14 14.97 3.72
CA HIS A 265 -10.42 15.65 3.90
C HIS A 265 -11.56 14.66 4.12
N MET A 266 -11.64 13.61 3.32
CA MET A 266 -12.69 12.59 3.48
C MET A 266 -12.46 11.72 4.73
N ARG A 267 -11.20 11.44 5.09
CA ARG A 267 -10.89 10.74 6.34
C ARG A 267 -11.37 11.54 7.56
N ALA A 268 -11.29 12.87 7.50
CA ALA A 268 -11.86 13.72 8.56
C ALA A 268 -13.39 13.57 8.70
N GLU A 269 -14.12 13.44 7.58
CA GLU A 269 -15.56 13.19 7.63
C GLU A 269 -15.90 11.79 8.16
N TRP A 270 -15.06 10.78 7.86
CA TRP A 270 -15.19 9.43 8.41
C TRP A 270 -14.99 9.41 9.93
N VAL A 271 -13.95 10.06 10.42
CA VAL A 271 -13.69 10.21 11.87
C VAL A 271 -14.88 10.90 12.55
N LYS A 272 -15.35 12.00 11.98
CA LYS A 272 -16.49 12.76 12.52
C LYS A 272 -17.77 11.94 12.55
N ALA A 273 -17.98 11.06 11.60
CA ALA A 273 -19.13 10.17 11.53
C ALA A 273 -19.01 8.94 12.46
N GLY A 274 -17.82 8.66 13.03
CA GLY A 274 -17.57 7.43 13.77
C GLY A 274 -17.61 6.20 12.85
N ALA A 275 -17.15 6.34 11.60
CA ALA A 275 -17.29 5.30 10.58
C ALA A 275 -16.14 4.28 10.57
N CYS A 276 -15.11 4.50 11.37
CA CYS A 276 -14.02 3.56 11.57
C CYS A 276 -13.35 3.78 12.93
N ASP A 277 -12.66 2.77 13.41
CA ASP A 277 -11.87 2.80 14.65
C ASP A 277 -10.40 3.05 14.37
N ILE A 278 -9.91 2.64 13.19
CA ILE A 278 -8.55 2.81 12.70
C ILE A 278 -8.63 3.45 11.32
N LEU A 279 -7.92 4.57 11.11
CA LEU A 279 -7.81 5.16 9.79
C LEU A 279 -6.86 4.38 8.90
N ARG A 280 -7.20 4.33 7.60
CA ARG A 280 -6.38 3.70 6.57
C ARG A 280 -5.96 4.73 5.53
N ALA A 281 -4.68 4.73 5.16
CA ALA A 281 -4.16 5.58 4.09
C ALA A 281 -2.84 5.01 3.56
N GLY A 282 -2.66 5.02 2.25
CA GLY A 282 -1.43 4.55 1.62
C GLY A 282 -0.74 5.63 0.79
N ALA A 283 0.59 5.70 0.87
CA ALA A 283 1.39 6.66 0.11
C ALA A 283 1.23 6.50 -1.42
N ASN A 284 0.74 5.35 -1.90
CA ASN A 284 0.50 5.07 -3.31
C ASN A 284 -0.92 5.46 -3.78
N GLY A 285 -1.86 5.72 -2.86
CA GLY A 285 -3.29 5.87 -3.16
C GLY A 285 -3.86 7.25 -2.87
N VAL A 286 -3.42 7.91 -1.79
CA VAL A 286 -4.04 9.15 -1.30
C VAL A 286 -3.33 10.44 -1.74
N GLY A 287 -2.54 10.39 -2.80
CA GLY A 287 -1.82 11.56 -3.33
C GLY A 287 -0.40 11.74 -2.79
N GLY A 288 0.21 10.69 -2.17
CA GLY A 288 1.60 10.66 -1.77
C GLY A 288 1.86 10.61 -0.26
N ILE A 289 3.11 10.76 0.10
CA ILE A 289 3.61 10.76 1.49
C ILE A 289 3.00 11.92 2.29
N THR A 290 3.02 13.13 1.70
CA THR A 290 2.53 14.34 2.37
C THR A 290 1.08 14.24 2.84
N PRO A 291 0.09 13.85 2.02
CA PRO A 291 -1.27 13.67 2.52
C PRO A 291 -1.42 12.46 3.46
N THR A 292 -0.63 11.40 3.30
CA THR A 292 -0.63 10.26 4.24
C THR A 292 -0.19 10.70 5.65
N MET A 293 0.86 11.53 5.75
CA MET A 293 1.27 12.14 7.02
C MET A 293 0.16 13.01 7.65
N LYS A 294 -0.63 13.71 6.83
CA LYS A 294 -1.79 14.49 7.31
C LYS A 294 -2.90 13.59 7.85
N VAL A 295 -3.13 12.43 7.22
CA VAL A 295 -4.09 11.43 7.73
C VAL A 295 -3.61 10.85 9.06
N ALA A 296 -2.33 10.50 9.17
CA ALA A 296 -1.76 10.00 10.42
C ALA A 296 -1.88 11.02 11.57
N ALA A 297 -1.57 12.30 11.32
CA ALA A 297 -1.72 13.37 12.30
C ALA A 297 -3.20 13.63 12.68
N LEU A 298 -4.12 13.50 11.72
CA LEU A 298 -5.55 13.56 11.99
C LEU A 298 -5.98 12.44 12.93
N ALA A 299 -5.62 11.19 12.63
CA ALA A 299 -5.91 10.03 13.48
C ALA A 299 -5.36 10.23 14.90
N GLU A 300 -4.08 10.62 15.01
CA GLU A 300 -3.41 10.88 16.29
C GLU A 300 -4.14 11.93 17.13
N SER A 301 -4.70 12.98 16.48
CA SER A 301 -5.45 14.04 17.16
C SER A 301 -6.74 13.56 17.82
N PHE A 302 -7.28 12.43 17.36
CA PHE A 302 -8.45 11.77 17.95
C PHE A 302 -8.10 10.54 18.81
N GLY A 303 -6.80 10.28 19.05
CA GLY A 303 -6.34 9.10 19.77
C GLY A 303 -6.52 7.79 18.98
N MET A 304 -6.66 7.88 17.66
CA MET A 304 -6.82 6.74 16.77
C MET A 304 -5.49 6.30 16.17
N ASP A 305 -5.39 5.01 15.86
CA ASP A 305 -4.32 4.51 15.02
C ASP A 305 -4.57 4.83 13.54
N CYS A 306 -3.50 4.83 12.76
CA CYS A 306 -3.51 4.98 11.31
C CYS A 306 -2.63 3.87 10.72
N GLU A 307 -3.23 2.79 10.27
CA GLU A 307 -2.49 1.71 9.62
C GLU A 307 -2.22 2.07 8.16
N VAL A 308 -0.93 2.07 7.81
CA VAL A 308 -0.50 2.50 6.47
C VAL A 308 -0.71 1.36 5.47
N HIS A 309 -1.52 1.64 4.42
CA HIS A 309 -1.80 0.68 3.35
C HIS A 309 -0.59 0.48 2.43
N GLY A 310 -0.34 -0.78 2.10
CA GLY A 310 0.59 -1.21 1.08
C GLY A 310 2.05 -1.19 1.51
N ASN A 311 2.83 -1.95 0.78
CA ASN A 311 4.27 -2.08 0.95
C ASN A 311 5.07 -1.05 0.14
N GLY A 312 6.39 -1.13 0.24
CA GLY A 312 7.34 -0.33 -0.52
C GLY A 312 7.95 0.84 0.24
N ALA A 313 8.90 1.48 -0.40
CA ALA A 313 9.76 2.48 0.22
C ALA A 313 9.01 3.71 0.76
N ALA A 314 7.99 4.17 0.03
CA ALA A 314 7.19 5.31 0.45
C ALA A 314 6.33 5.00 1.69
N SER A 315 5.70 3.81 1.74
CA SER A 315 4.94 3.35 2.91
C SER A 315 5.87 3.18 4.13
N LEU A 316 7.04 2.55 3.96
CA LEU A 316 8.06 2.45 5.01
C LEU A 316 8.51 3.82 5.52
N ALA A 317 8.69 4.81 4.64
CA ALA A 317 9.08 6.15 5.05
C ALA A 317 8.02 6.79 5.96
N VAL A 318 6.74 6.61 5.68
CA VAL A 318 5.65 7.08 6.53
C VAL A 318 5.63 6.32 7.86
N VAL A 319 5.62 4.97 7.83
CA VAL A 319 5.58 4.14 9.04
C VAL A 319 6.77 4.42 9.97
N GLY A 320 7.94 4.67 9.39
CA GLY A 320 9.14 5.04 10.15
C GLY A 320 9.06 6.42 10.81
N ALA A 321 8.16 7.29 10.36
CA ALA A 321 8.03 8.65 10.84
C ALA A 321 6.87 8.87 11.82
N ILE A 322 5.85 8.02 11.82
CA ILE A 322 4.64 8.17 12.65
C ILE A 322 4.63 7.22 13.86
N ARG A 323 3.98 7.65 14.94
CA ARG A 323 3.86 6.88 16.17
C ARG A 323 2.67 5.91 16.15
N ASN A 324 1.57 6.31 15.54
CA ASN A 324 0.26 5.67 15.58
C ASN A 324 0.00 4.71 14.41
N CYS A 325 1.04 4.01 13.94
CA CYS A 325 0.94 2.85 13.07
C CYS A 325 1.66 1.69 13.75
N ARG A 326 0.95 0.60 14.00
CA ARG A 326 1.51 -0.53 14.73
C ARG A 326 2.34 -1.43 13.83
N TRP A 327 1.89 -1.65 12.60
CA TRP A 327 2.42 -2.66 11.71
C TRP A 327 2.88 -2.07 10.37
N TYR A 328 3.83 -2.74 9.73
CA TYR A 328 4.12 -2.56 8.33
C TYR A 328 3.46 -3.69 7.53
N GLU A 329 2.73 -3.34 6.48
CA GLU A 329 2.13 -4.31 5.56
C GLU A 329 3.18 -4.92 4.64
N ARG A 330 3.43 -6.22 4.78
CA ARG A 330 4.34 -6.95 3.94
C ARG A 330 3.57 -7.94 3.09
N GLY A 331 3.45 -7.68 1.80
CA GLY A 331 2.59 -8.47 0.93
C GLY A 331 2.55 -7.94 -0.52
N LEU A 332 1.78 -8.53 -1.38
CA LEU A 332 0.90 -9.68 -1.09
C LEU A 332 1.71 -10.98 -1.16
N LEU A 333 1.47 -11.88 -0.19
CA LEU A 333 2.18 -13.15 -0.02
C LEU A 333 1.36 -14.33 -0.55
N HIS A 334 2.05 -15.29 -1.16
CA HIS A 334 1.43 -16.50 -1.67
C HIS A 334 2.38 -17.70 -1.58
N PRO A 335 1.90 -18.95 -1.35
CA PRO A 335 2.77 -20.14 -1.25
C PRO A 335 3.69 -20.38 -2.45
N PHE A 336 3.30 -19.92 -3.64
CA PHE A 336 4.05 -20.12 -4.89
C PHE A 336 4.99 -18.96 -5.28
N LEU A 337 5.07 -17.90 -4.47
CA LEU A 337 5.88 -16.73 -4.75
C LEU A 337 6.87 -16.49 -3.61
N ASP A 338 8.11 -16.25 -3.95
CA ASP A 338 9.10 -15.77 -2.98
C ASP A 338 8.99 -14.24 -2.90
N TYR A 339 8.58 -13.74 -1.75
CA TYR A 339 8.49 -12.31 -1.51
C TYR A 339 9.85 -11.67 -1.23
N ASP A 340 10.81 -12.44 -0.73
CA ASP A 340 12.16 -11.96 -0.39
C ASP A 340 13.06 -11.83 -1.63
N GLU A 341 12.61 -12.28 -2.81
CA GLU A 341 13.31 -12.08 -4.08
C GLU A 341 13.11 -10.62 -4.57
N PRO A 342 14.19 -9.84 -4.77
CA PRO A 342 14.07 -8.48 -5.27
C PRO A 342 13.58 -8.46 -6.73
N ALA A 343 12.76 -7.46 -7.07
CA ALA A 343 12.41 -7.21 -8.46
C ALA A 343 13.68 -6.91 -9.29
N ALA A 344 13.75 -7.37 -10.54
CA ALA A 344 14.95 -7.29 -11.38
C ALA A 344 15.52 -5.86 -11.56
N TYR A 345 14.69 -4.85 -11.39
CA TYR A 345 15.09 -3.43 -11.43
C TYR A 345 15.59 -2.87 -10.09
N LEU A 346 15.69 -3.72 -9.06
CA LEU A 346 16.28 -3.41 -7.75
C LEU A 346 17.44 -4.37 -7.45
N ASN A 347 18.48 -3.90 -6.77
CA ASN A 347 19.60 -4.74 -6.33
C ASN A 347 19.33 -5.43 -4.99
N SER A 348 18.35 -4.95 -4.23
CA SER A 348 17.95 -5.51 -2.93
C SER A 348 16.47 -5.27 -2.67
N ILE A 349 15.87 -6.13 -1.84
CA ILE A 349 14.49 -5.94 -1.38
C ILE A 349 14.39 -4.65 -0.55
N VAL A 350 13.25 -3.96 -0.68
CA VAL A 350 13.02 -2.65 -0.01
C VAL A 350 12.75 -2.81 1.48
N ASP A 351 12.12 -3.91 1.87
CA ASP A 351 11.59 -4.19 3.19
C ASP A 351 12.12 -5.51 3.78
N PRO A 352 13.45 -5.67 3.92
CA PRO A 352 14.03 -6.88 4.49
C PRO A 352 13.55 -7.10 5.92
N MET A 353 13.02 -8.30 6.19
CA MET A 353 12.47 -8.69 7.49
C MET A 353 13.40 -9.70 8.17
N ASP A 354 13.72 -9.47 9.43
CA ASP A 354 14.50 -10.39 10.25
C ASP A 354 13.68 -11.60 10.74
N ASP A 355 14.34 -12.53 11.43
CA ASP A 355 13.72 -13.77 11.97
C ASP A 355 12.73 -13.50 13.11
N GLN A 356 12.72 -12.28 13.65
CA GLN A 356 11.80 -11.86 14.71
C GLN A 356 10.58 -11.13 14.17
N GLY A 357 10.49 -10.96 12.84
CA GLY A 357 9.37 -10.32 12.17
C GLY A 357 9.45 -8.80 12.08
N PHE A 358 10.65 -8.23 12.23
CA PHE A 358 10.84 -6.78 12.09
C PHE A 358 11.45 -6.43 10.74
N VAL A 359 10.86 -5.44 10.09
CA VAL A 359 11.41 -4.79 8.91
C VAL A 359 12.33 -3.65 9.36
N HIS A 360 13.53 -3.59 8.75
CA HIS A 360 14.53 -2.58 9.03
C HIS A 360 14.49 -1.49 7.95
N LEU A 361 14.30 -0.24 8.37
CA LEU A 361 14.22 0.89 7.46
C LEU A 361 15.60 1.20 6.87
N SER A 362 15.64 1.44 5.56
CA SER A 362 16.86 1.78 4.85
C SER A 362 17.48 3.08 5.38
N GLN A 363 18.79 3.06 5.61
CA GLN A 363 19.56 4.27 5.97
C GLN A 363 20.11 5.00 4.74
N ARG A 364 19.81 4.53 3.53
CA ARG A 364 20.21 5.19 2.28
C ARG A 364 19.46 6.51 2.08
N PRO A 365 20.07 7.49 1.42
CA PRO A 365 19.40 8.73 1.07
C PRO A 365 18.16 8.52 0.19
N GLY A 366 17.20 9.44 0.31
CA GLY A 366 15.95 9.37 -0.41
C GLY A 366 14.99 8.36 0.20
N LEU A 367 14.22 7.69 -0.63
CA LEU A 367 13.33 6.59 -0.21
C LEU A 367 14.12 5.30 0.09
N GLY A 368 15.41 5.27 -0.22
CA GLY A 368 16.31 4.20 0.18
C GLY A 368 16.32 2.99 -0.75
N GLU A 369 15.69 3.08 -1.90
CA GLU A 369 15.71 2.03 -2.92
C GLU A 369 17.08 1.88 -3.57
N ASP A 370 17.53 0.63 -3.72
CA ASP A 370 18.76 0.27 -4.42
C ASP A 370 18.47 -0.06 -5.89
N ILE A 371 18.38 0.99 -6.70
CA ILE A 371 17.91 0.90 -8.09
C ILE A 371 18.99 0.27 -8.98
N ASN A 372 18.62 -0.74 -9.76
CA ASN A 372 19.46 -1.36 -10.79
C ASN A 372 19.31 -0.60 -12.12
N PHE A 373 19.98 0.55 -12.23
CA PHE A 373 19.92 1.38 -13.43
C PHE A 373 20.40 0.66 -14.70
N ALA A 374 21.40 -0.22 -14.58
CA ALA A 374 21.90 -0.99 -15.71
C ALA A 374 20.82 -1.94 -16.27
N TYR A 375 20.04 -2.57 -15.39
CA TYR A 375 18.92 -3.40 -15.80
C TYR A 375 17.85 -2.57 -16.51
N ILE A 376 17.47 -1.43 -15.92
CA ILE A 376 16.45 -0.53 -16.48
C ILE A 376 16.86 -0.07 -17.89
N GLU A 377 18.11 0.40 -18.05
CA GLU A 377 18.62 0.85 -19.34
C GLU A 377 18.58 -0.26 -20.40
N ALA A 378 19.06 -1.47 -20.06
CA ALA A 378 19.08 -2.61 -20.95
C ALA A 378 17.70 -3.12 -21.38
N ASN A 379 16.66 -2.87 -20.57
CA ASN A 379 15.29 -3.34 -20.79
C ASN A 379 14.28 -2.22 -21.08
N THR A 380 14.78 -1.02 -21.39
CA THR A 380 13.95 0.13 -21.75
C THR A 380 13.21 -0.10 -23.04
N VAL A 381 11.91 0.21 -23.05
CA VAL A 381 11.02 0.11 -24.22
C VAL A 381 10.58 1.48 -24.75
N SER A 382 10.59 2.52 -23.91
CA SER A 382 10.39 3.92 -24.33
C SER A 382 10.93 4.91 -23.31
N HIS A 383 11.32 6.08 -23.83
CA HIS A 383 11.64 7.28 -23.06
C HIS A 383 10.66 8.41 -23.45
N ASP A 384 10.29 9.28 -22.48
CA ASP A 384 9.50 10.47 -22.69
C ASP A 384 10.03 11.67 -21.88
#